data_f9bf383daf426e32c24aaa469cba2f7c
#
_entry.id   f9bf383daf426e32c24aaa469cba2f7c
#
_cell.length_a   1.000
_cell.length_b   1.000
_cell.length_c   1.000
_cell.angle_alpha   90.00
_cell.angle_beta   90.00
_cell.angle_gamma   90.00
#
_symmetry.space_group_name_H-M   'P 1'
#
loop_
_entity.id
_entity.type
_entity.pdbx_description
1 polymer ?
#
loop_
_entity_poly.entity_id
_entity_poly.type
_entity_poly.pdbx_seq_one_letter_code
_entity_poly.pdbx_strand_id
1 'polypeptide(L)'
;SKYQGNGLSRVKNMISFFTGLMKISRKYAKEYGKPDVIMGSSAHPLTSIAGILIARRFHVPAIVEVRDLWPEGIVAQSARLTKNNPLIRMLYRGERWIYEKADAMIFTMEGGYDYIREQGWDRTIPQETVFHINNGVDLTVFDENRVNFPFEDVDLQQKDVFCVVYAGSIRRVNNLGLVVETAKQLTDTKIRFLIWGDGDERQMLEQRVRDEGIPNVVFKGRVEKKYIPSIVSQADLNLVHWEHFDLLRFGASYNKLFEYLAAGKPIFCTVQPGYSIVEGNNCGSDTRGLTPKDFASGIRRIY
;
A
#
# COMPACT_ATOMS: atom_id res chain seq x y z
N SER A 1 20.00 1.19 11.69
CA SER A 1 21.09 0.80 10.78
C SER A 1 20.67 1.08 9.34
N LYS A 2 21.51 1.80 8.59
CA LYS A 2 21.31 1.96 7.15
C LYS A 2 21.57 0.62 6.47
N TYR A 3 20.55 -0.07 5.97
CA TYR A 3 20.72 -1.23 5.10
C TYR A 3 20.25 -0.86 3.68
N GLN A 4 20.93 -1.41 2.69
CA GLN A 4 20.57 -1.27 1.27
C GLN A 4 20.22 -2.66 0.73
N GLY A 5 19.03 -2.80 0.12
CA GLY A 5 18.58 -4.03 -0.52
C GLY A 5 17.87 -5.04 0.39
N ASN A 6 17.48 -6.19 -0.18
CA ASN A 6 16.68 -7.25 0.46
C ASN A 6 17.50 -8.46 0.94
N GLY A 7 18.79 -8.28 1.25
CA GLY A 7 19.71 -9.37 1.63
C GLY A 7 19.75 -9.68 3.12
N LEU A 8 20.78 -10.43 3.55
CA LEU A 8 21.02 -10.84 4.93
C LEU A 8 21.06 -9.67 5.92
N SER A 9 21.45 -8.48 5.47
CA SER A 9 21.43 -7.26 6.29
C SER A 9 20.02 -6.89 6.78
N ARG A 10 18.98 -7.13 5.96
CA ARG A 10 17.56 -6.93 6.34
C ARG A 10 17.15 -7.93 7.43
N VAL A 11 17.52 -9.20 7.28
CA VAL A 11 17.24 -10.23 8.30
C VAL A 11 17.92 -9.88 9.62
N LYS A 12 19.21 -9.49 9.60
CA LYS A 12 19.93 -9.01 10.78
C LYS A 12 19.25 -7.82 11.45
N ASN A 13 18.74 -6.87 10.66
CA ASN A 13 18.02 -5.72 11.18
C ASN A 13 16.70 -6.14 11.87
N MET A 14 15.94 -7.07 11.28
CA MET A 14 14.71 -7.61 11.86
C MET A 14 14.98 -8.30 13.20
N ILE A 15 16.03 -9.12 13.31
CA ILE A 15 16.44 -9.79 14.55
C ILE A 15 16.91 -8.75 15.58
N SER A 16 17.71 -7.77 15.18
CA SER A 16 18.17 -6.70 16.06
C SER A 16 17.01 -5.88 16.63
N PHE A 17 16.00 -5.58 15.80
CA PHE A 17 14.78 -4.90 16.23
C PHE A 17 13.99 -5.75 17.24
N PHE A 18 13.76 -7.03 16.94
CA PHE A 18 13.10 -7.98 17.85
C PHE A 18 13.81 -8.03 19.22
N THR A 19 15.13 -8.26 19.23
CA THR A 19 15.90 -8.34 20.48
C THR A 19 15.93 -7.01 21.24
N GLY A 20 15.94 -5.90 20.51
CA GLY A 20 15.83 -4.55 21.07
C GLY A 20 14.50 -4.36 21.81
N LEU A 21 13.37 -4.70 21.18
CA LEU A 21 12.04 -4.64 21.80
C LEU A 21 11.96 -5.50 23.08
N MET A 22 12.46 -6.72 23.01
CA MET A 22 12.47 -7.63 24.17
C MET A 22 13.26 -7.08 25.36
N LYS A 23 14.35 -6.34 25.11
CA LYS A 23 15.17 -5.70 26.15
C LYS A 23 14.52 -4.45 26.71
N ILE A 24 14.08 -3.53 25.81
CA ILE A 24 13.58 -2.21 26.19
C ILE A 24 12.22 -2.27 26.89
N SER A 25 11.37 -3.27 26.57
CA SER A 25 10.02 -3.37 27.15
C SER A 25 10.00 -3.38 28.68
N ARG A 26 10.98 -4.05 29.32
CA ARG A 26 11.08 -4.05 30.79
C ARG A 26 11.47 -2.69 31.36
N LYS A 27 12.42 -2.00 30.68
CA LYS A 27 12.86 -0.66 31.11
C LYS A 27 11.72 0.32 30.95
N TYR A 28 11.02 0.27 29.81
CA TYR A 28 9.87 1.13 29.53
C TYR A 28 8.76 0.96 30.57
N ALA A 29 8.41 -0.29 30.90
CA ALA A 29 7.38 -0.54 31.91
C ALA A 29 7.76 -0.09 33.33
N LYS A 30 9.06 -0.07 33.66
CA LYS A 30 9.54 0.49 34.95
C LYS A 30 9.40 2.01 34.99
N GLU A 31 9.57 2.68 33.86
CA GLU A 31 9.59 4.14 33.76
C GLU A 31 8.17 4.73 33.60
N TYR A 32 7.33 4.08 32.79
CA TYR A 32 6.00 4.60 32.39
C TYR A 32 4.83 3.78 32.93
N GLY A 33 5.09 2.71 33.67
CA GLY A 33 4.06 1.81 34.19
C GLY A 33 3.82 0.58 33.31
N LYS A 34 3.10 -0.39 33.87
CA LYS A 34 2.68 -1.62 33.19
C LYS A 34 1.67 -1.23 32.08
N PRO A 35 1.83 -1.72 30.84
CA PRO A 35 0.82 -1.50 29.81
C PRO A 35 -0.45 -2.29 30.09
N ASP A 36 -1.59 -1.83 29.59
CA ASP A 36 -2.88 -2.54 29.64
C ASP A 36 -3.07 -3.48 28.44
N VAL A 37 -2.41 -3.17 27.33
CA VAL A 37 -2.46 -3.94 26.08
C VAL A 37 -1.17 -3.78 25.30
N ILE A 38 -0.78 -4.78 24.53
CA ILE A 38 0.34 -4.69 23.60
C ILE A 38 -0.17 -4.89 22.18
N MET A 39 0.08 -3.91 21.32
CA MET A 39 -0.22 -4.01 19.90
C MET A 39 1.07 -4.23 19.10
N GLY A 40 1.12 -5.35 18.36
CA GLY A 40 2.21 -5.69 17.45
C GLY A 40 1.84 -5.42 16.00
N SER A 41 2.28 -4.29 15.44
CA SER A 41 2.05 -3.95 14.02
C SER A 41 3.08 -4.63 13.12
N SER A 42 2.64 -5.37 12.12
CA SER A 42 3.48 -6.23 11.29
C SER A 42 4.20 -5.47 10.17
N ALA A 43 5.27 -4.73 10.50
CA ALA A 43 6.27 -4.40 9.48
C ALA A 43 7.01 -5.67 8.98
N HIS A 44 7.07 -6.68 9.83
CA HIS A 44 7.53 -8.06 9.56
C HIS A 44 7.08 -8.99 10.70
N PRO A 45 7.00 -10.32 10.50
CA PRO A 45 6.43 -11.26 11.49
C PRO A 45 7.08 -11.22 12.88
N LEU A 46 8.38 -10.91 12.97
CA LEU A 46 9.07 -10.83 14.26
C LEU A 46 8.55 -9.71 15.17
N THR A 47 7.93 -8.66 14.61
CA THR A 47 7.29 -7.60 15.40
C THR A 47 6.06 -8.14 16.12
N SER A 48 5.21 -8.87 15.42
CA SER A 48 4.03 -9.52 16.00
C SER A 48 4.41 -10.55 17.06
N ILE A 49 5.45 -11.37 16.79
CA ILE A 49 6.00 -12.32 17.78
C ILE A 49 6.50 -11.58 19.02
N ALA A 50 7.23 -10.48 18.86
CA ALA A 50 7.68 -9.67 19.99
C ALA A 50 6.50 -9.12 20.79
N GLY A 51 5.48 -8.58 20.13
CA GLY A 51 4.26 -8.10 20.76
C GLY A 51 3.60 -9.15 21.63
N ILE A 52 3.36 -10.34 21.10
CA ILE A 52 2.77 -11.47 21.83
C ILE A 52 3.64 -11.89 23.05
N LEU A 53 4.95 -11.99 22.87
CA LEU A 53 5.84 -12.39 23.96
C LEU A 53 5.94 -11.31 25.05
N ILE A 54 5.87 -10.03 24.69
CA ILE A 54 5.85 -8.92 25.65
C ILE A 54 4.51 -8.89 26.39
N ALA A 55 3.38 -9.06 25.69
CA ALA A 55 2.05 -9.13 26.26
C ALA A 55 1.98 -10.26 27.33
N ARG A 56 2.45 -11.45 27.00
CA ARG A 56 2.55 -12.57 27.95
C ARG A 56 3.41 -12.26 29.16
N ARG A 57 4.55 -11.57 28.96
CA ARG A 57 5.44 -11.15 30.06
C ARG A 57 4.72 -10.26 31.07
N PHE A 58 3.85 -9.40 30.59
CA PHE A 58 3.10 -8.46 31.41
C PHE A 58 1.70 -8.95 31.81
N HIS A 59 1.30 -10.13 31.37
CA HIS A 59 -0.06 -10.67 31.56
C HIS A 59 -1.15 -9.68 31.10
N VAL A 60 -1.05 -9.26 29.86
CA VAL A 60 -2.01 -8.35 29.21
C VAL A 60 -2.36 -8.88 27.82
N PRO A 61 -3.48 -8.43 27.23
CA PRO A 61 -3.88 -8.83 25.88
C PRO A 61 -2.85 -8.43 24.81
N ALA A 62 -2.73 -9.29 23.78
CA ALA A 62 -1.94 -9.06 22.59
C ALA A 62 -2.83 -8.81 21.39
N ILE A 63 -2.75 -7.64 20.78
CA ILE A 63 -3.37 -7.32 19.48
C ILE A 63 -2.29 -7.44 18.40
N VAL A 64 -2.62 -8.09 17.29
CA VAL A 64 -1.73 -8.16 16.13
C VAL A 64 -2.36 -7.41 14.96
N GLU A 65 -1.68 -6.38 14.46
CA GLU A 65 -2.06 -5.71 13.23
C GLU A 65 -1.34 -6.36 12.05
N VAL A 66 -2.10 -6.89 11.10
CA VAL A 66 -1.63 -7.54 9.88
C VAL A 66 -1.75 -6.56 8.72
N ARG A 67 -0.64 -5.97 8.31
CA ARG A 67 -0.57 -4.99 7.20
C ARG A 67 -0.27 -5.64 5.87
N ASP A 68 0.47 -6.75 5.90
CA ASP A 68 0.84 -7.54 4.74
C ASP A 68 0.68 -9.02 5.08
N LEU A 69 0.17 -9.82 4.15
CA LEU A 69 0.05 -11.26 4.31
C LEU A 69 1.42 -11.92 4.09
N TRP A 70 2.02 -12.34 5.18
CA TRP A 70 3.30 -13.07 5.20
C TRP A 70 3.03 -14.54 5.52
N PRO A 71 3.57 -15.51 4.76
CA PRO A 71 4.52 -15.40 3.65
C PRO A 71 3.86 -15.32 2.27
N GLU A 72 2.53 -15.21 2.18
CA GLU A 72 1.80 -15.22 0.91
C GLU A 72 2.36 -14.18 -0.06
N GLY A 73 2.70 -12.97 0.43
CA GLY A 73 3.31 -11.91 -0.37
C GLY A 73 4.68 -12.28 -0.95
N ILE A 74 5.45 -13.14 -0.28
CA ILE A 74 6.72 -13.66 -0.80
C ILE A 74 6.45 -14.65 -1.95
N VAL A 75 5.48 -15.52 -1.77
CA VAL A 75 5.09 -16.53 -2.78
C VAL A 75 4.54 -15.84 -4.02
N ALA A 76 3.65 -14.87 -3.85
CA ALA A 76 3.03 -14.14 -4.96
C ALA A 76 4.04 -13.34 -5.81
N GLN A 77 5.12 -12.85 -5.21
CA GLN A 77 6.15 -12.06 -5.90
C GLN A 77 7.35 -12.89 -6.41
N SER A 78 7.38 -14.19 -6.13
CA SER A 78 8.52 -15.05 -6.46
C SER A 78 8.17 -16.17 -7.42
N ALA A 79 8.80 -16.19 -8.58
CA ALA A 79 8.70 -17.33 -9.50
C ALA A 79 9.35 -18.63 -8.98
N ARG A 80 10.21 -18.54 -7.94
CA ARG A 80 11.00 -19.67 -7.42
C ARG A 80 10.52 -20.23 -6.10
N LEU A 81 9.85 -19.41 -5.27
CA LEU A 81 9.41 -19.80 -3.93
C LEU A 81 7.93 -20.17 -3.98
N THR A 82 7.64 -21.46 -3.89
CA THR A 82 6.29 -22.00 -3.87
C THR A 82 5.88 -22.40 -2.46
N LYS A 83 4.58 -22.62 -2.24
CA LYS A 83 4.02 -23.13 -0.97
C LYS A 83 4.66 -24.48 -0.53
N ASN A 84 5.23 -25.23 -1.45
CA ASN A 84 5.88 -26.52 -1.18
C ASN A 84 7.33 -26.38 -0.64
N ASN A 85 7.92 -25.20 -0.75
CA ASN A 85 9.27 -24.96 -0.22
C ASN A 85 9.29 -25.13 1.31
N PRO A 86 10.22 -25.90 1.89
CA PRO A 86 10.27 -26.14 3.34
C PRO A 86 10.36 -24.86 4.19
N LEU A 87 11.13 -23.86 3.72
CA LEU A 87 11.24 -22.57 4.40
C LEU A 87 9.89 -21.83 4.39
N ILE A 88 9.21 -21.81 3.24
CA ILE A 88 7.89 -21.17 3.11
C ILE A 88 6.87 -21.88 4.01
N ARG A 89 6.87 -23.21 4.06
CA ARG A 89 5.99 -23.97 4.98
C ARG A 89 6.27 -23.65 6.47
N MET A 90 7.53 -23.44 6.82
CA MET A 90 7.90 -23.00 8.18
C MET A 90 7.35 -21.60 8.47
N LEU A 91 7.42 -20.68 7.51
CA LEU A 91 6.87 -19.32 7.65
C LEU A 91 5.34 -19.33 7.82
N TYR A 92 4.61 -20.17 7.07
CA TYR A 92 3.15 -20.35 7.25
C TYR A 92 2.79 -20.89 8.64
N ARG A 93 3.59 -21.83 9.17
CA ARG A 93 3.40 -22.30 10.56
C ARG A 93 3.64 -21.19 11.56
N GLY A 94 4.63 -20.33 11.32
CA GLY A 94 4.91 -19.15 12.14
C GLY A 94 3.79 -18.13 12.10
N GLU A 95 3.23 -17.86 10.92
CA GLU A 95 2.08 -16.97 10.74
C GLU A 95 0.84 -17.51 11.46
N ARG A 96 0.50 -18.78 11.25
CA ARG A 96 -0.58 -19.46 11.98
C ARG A 96 -0.41 -19.34 13.48
N TRP A 97 0.81 -19.59 14.00
CA TRP A 97 1.11 -19.46 15.42
C TRP A 97 0.87 -18.02 15.93
N ILE A 98 1.25 -16.99 15.15
CA ILE A 98 0.98 -15.59 15.49
C ILE A 98 -0.53 -15.38 15.64
N TYR A 99 -1.32 -15.81 14.67
CA TYR A 99 -2.77 -15.61 14.64
C TYR A 99 -3.48 -16.39 15.75
N GLU A 100 -3.05 -17.63 16.04
CA GLU A 100 -3.59 -18.44 17.15
C GLU A 100 -3.22 -17.92 18.55
N LYS A 101 -2.20 -17.07 18.66
CA LYS A 101 -1.68 -16.56 19.95
C LYS A 101 -2.01 -15.10 20.21
N ALA A 102 -2.57 -14.40 19.24
CA ALA A 102 -3.17 -13.10 19.41
C ALA A 102 -4.53 -13.21 20.09
N ASP A 103 -4.86 -12.29 21.00
CA ASP A 103 -6.18 -12.20 21.60
C ASP A 103 -7.16 -11.49 20.62
N ALA A 104 -6.64 -10.61 19.75
CA ALA A 104 -7.36 -10.00 18.65
C ALA A 104 -6.41 -9.70 17.48
N MET A 105 -6.97 -9.69 16.27
CA MET A 105 -6.24 -9.34 15.04
C MET A 105 -6.94 -8.20 14.31
N ILE A 106 -6.15 -7.28 13.81
CA ILE A 106 -6.59 -6.20 12.93
C ILE A 106 -5.96 -6.44 11.56
N PHE A 107 -6.77 -6.66 10.54
CA PHE A 107 -6.30 -6.69 9.15
C PHE A 107 -6.56 -5.32 8.52
N THR A 108 -5.56 -4.79 7.82
CA THR A 108 -5.74 -3.54 7.04
C THR A 108 -6.44 -3.79 5.71
N MET A 109 -6.68 -5.05 5.35
CA MET A 109 -7.45 -5.48 4.17
C MET A 109 -8.72 -6.20 4.60
N GLU A 110 -9.83 -5.96 3.92
CA GLU A 110 -11.16 -6.42 4.33
C GLU A 110 -11.29 -7.95 4.32
N GLY A 111 -10.69 -8.63 3.33
CA GLY A 111 -10.69 -10.09 3.19
C GLY A 111 -9.72 -10.82 4.13
N GLY A 112 -9.30 -10.21 5.24
CA GLY A 112 -8.38 -10.85 6.20
C GLY A 112 -8.90 -12.18 6.74
N TYR A 113 -10.20 -12.26 7.05
CA TYR A 113 -10.80 -13.52 7.51
C TYR A 113 -10.97 -14.53 6.36
N ASP A 114 -11.18 -14.07 5.12
CA ASP A 114 -11.22 -14.96 3.95
C ASP A 114 -9.86 -15.62 3.73
N TYR A 115 -8.78 -14.89 3.95
CA TYR A 115 -7.43 -15.46 3.96
C TYR A 115 -7.28 -16.55 5.01
N ILE A 116 -7.72 -16.33 6.25
CA ILE A 116 -7.70 -17.33 7.33
C ILE A 116 -8.46 -18.58 6.93
N ARG A 117 -9.66 -18.43 6.32
CA ARG A 117 -10.47 -19.56 5.82
C ARG A 117 -9.78 -20.32 4.68
N GLU A 118 -9.19 -19.58 3.73
CA GLU A 118 -8.47 -20.20 2.60
C GLU A 118 -7.24 -21.01 3.07
N GLN A 119 -6.60 -20.59 4.16
CA GLN A 119 -5.53 -21.35 4.79
C GLN A 119 -6.03 -22.54 5.63
N GLY A 120 -7.34 -22.67 5.86
CA GLY A 120 -7.94 -23.71 6.72
C GLY A 120 -7.66 -23.52 8.20
N TRP A 121 -7.47 -22.27 8.66
CA TRP A 121 -7.17 -21.94 10.05
C TRP A 121 -8.41 -21.46 10.85
N ASP A 122 -9.52 -21.29 10.20
CA ASP A 122 -10.82 -20.87 10.76
C ASP A 122 -11.33 -21.78 11.87
N ARG A 123 -10.89 -23.05 11.91
CA ARG A 123 -11.21 -23.99 13.01
C ARG A 123 -10.57 -23.63 14.34
N THR A 124 -9.47 -22.89 14.32
CA THR A 124 -8.68 -22.52 15.52
C THR A 124 -8.63 -21.02 15.77
N ILE A 125 -9.08 -20.23 14.81
CA ILE A 125 -9.08 -18.76 14.85
C ILE A 125 -10.54 -18.30 14.67
N PRO A 126 -11.23 -17.92 15.77
CA PRO A 126 -12.62 -17.47 15.71
C PRO A 126 -12.76 -16.13 14.97
N GLN A 127 -13.84 -15.99 14.19
CA GLN A 127 -14.09 -14.79 13.40
C GLN A 127 -14.24 -13.53 14.26
N GLU A 128 -14.82 -13.65 15.43
CA GLU A 128 -15.02 -12.56 16.40
C GLU A 128 -13.72 -11.96 16.95
N THR A 129 -12.59 -12.62 16.73
CA THR A 129 -11.26 -12.09 17.09
C THR A 129 -10.58 -11.34 15.94
N VAL A 130 -11.21 -11.30 14.76
CA VAL A 130 -10.64 -10.73 13.54
C VAL A 130 -11.41 -9.48 13.13
N PHE A 131 -10.71 -8.35 13.09
CA PHE A 131 -11.28 -7.05 12.79
C PHE A 131 -10.66 -6.49 11.52
N HIS A 132 -11.45 -5.77 10.73
CA HIS A 132 -10.95 -4.98 9.60
C HIS A 132 -10.87 -3.50 9.98
N ILE A 133 -9.67 -2.94 9.92
CA ILE A 133 -9.42 -1.50 10.10
C ILE A 133 -8.42 -1.06 9.04
N ASN A 134 -8.90 -0.33 8.05
CA ASN A 134 -8.07 0.22 6.97
C ASN A 134 -7.03 1.22 7.49
N ASN A 135 -6.03 1.49 6.66
CA ASN A 135 -5.27 2.73 6.78
C ASN A 135 -6.23 3.92 6.66
N GLY A 136 -5.73 5.10 6.92
CA GLY A 136 -6.52 6.32 6.85
C GLY A 136 -5.65 7.52 6.51
N VAL A 137 -6.28 8.69 6.54
CA VAL A 137 -5.63 9.99 6.42
C VAL A 137 -6.16 10.90 7.54
N ASP A 138 -5.29 11.69 8.13
CA ASP A 138 -5.70 12.77 9.02
C ASP A 138 -6.26 13.92 8.18
N LEU A 139 -7.59 14.07 8.20
CA LEU A 139 -8.28 15.09 7.40
C LEU A 139 -7.91 16.51 7.84
N THR A 140 -7.67 16.73 9.12
CA THR A 140 -7.26 18.04 9.63
C THR A 140 -5.91 18.43 9.05
N VAL A 141 -4.92 17.55 9.16
CA VAL A 141 -3.59 17.76 8.60
C VAL A 141 -3.63 17.84 7.05
N PHE A 142 -4.49 17.06 6.41
CA PHE A 142 -4.67 17.13 4.94
C PHE A 142 -5.18 18.51 4.52
N ASP A 143 -6.25 19.01 5.14
CA ASP A 143 -6.86 20.30 4.82
C ASP A 143 -5.95 21.47 5.18
N GLU A 144 -5.29 21.44 6.34
CA GLU A 144 -4.28 22.42 6.71
C GLU A 144 -3.15 22.49 5.68
N ASN A 145 -2.61 21.36 5.26
CA ASN A 145 -1.55 21.32 4.26
C ASN A 145 -2.03 21.80 2.88
N ARG A 146 -3.26 21.45 2.48
CA ARG A 146 -3.84 21.92 1.22
C ARG A 146 -3.93 23.45 1.15
N VAL A 147 -4.28 24.09 2.26
CA VAL A 147 -4.44 25.56 2.37
C VAL A 147 -3.11 26.28 2.56
N ASN A 148 -2.26 25.77 3.47
CA ASN A 148 -1.03 26.45 3.87
C ASN A 148 0.14 26.20 2.91
N PHE A 149 0.07 25.15 2.09
CA PHE A 149 1.10 24.79 1.10
C PHE A 149 0.49 24.62 -0.29
N PRO A 150 -0.08 25.69 -0.88
CA PRO A 150 -0.59 25.65 -2.22
C PRO A 150 0.56 25.32 -3.19
N PHE A 151 0.26 24.45 -4.17
CA PHE A 151 1.24 24.05 -5.18
C PHE A 151 0.81 24.60 -6.54
N GLU A 152 1.64 25.48 -7.08
CA GLU A 152 1.41 26.05 -8.41
C GLU A 152 2.18 25.22 -9.46
N ASP A 153 1.48 24.72 -10.46
CA ASP A 153 2.04 23.98 -11.57
C ASP A 153 1.31 24.32 -12.86
N VAL A 154 2.06 24.68 -13.88
CA VAL A 154 1.51 25.14 -15.15
C VAL A 154 0.66 24.10 -15.86
N ASP A 155 0.96 22.80 -15.67
CA ASP A 155 0.15 21.73 -16.29
C ASP A 155 -1.14 21.48 -15.53
N LEU A 156 -1.15 21.62 -14.19
CA LEU A 156 -2.38 21.51 -13.38
C LEU A 156 -3.35 22.68 -13.61
N GLN A 157 -2.84 23.84 -14.06
CA GLN A 157 -3.63 25.06 -14.25
C GLN A 157 -4.21 25.18 -15.67
N GLN A 158 -3.91 24.24 -16.58
CA GLN A 158 -4.43 24.26 -17.97
C GLN A 158 -5.90 23.89 -18.01
N LYS A 159 -6.77 24.87 -18.27
CA LYS A 159 -8.24 24.70 -18.27
C LYS A 159 -8.78 23.72 -19.32
N ASP A 160 -8.06 23.53 -20.42
CA ASP A 160 -8.50 22.69 -21.56
C ASP A 160 -7.86 21.29 -21.54
N VAL A 161 -7.20 20.90 -20.46
CA VAL A 161 -6.52 19.62 -20.30
C VAL A 161 -7.11 18.87 -19.12
N PHE A 162 -7.43 17.60 -19.33
CA PHE A 162 -7.87 16.71 -18.26
C PHE A 162 -6.65 16.06 -17.59
N CYS A 163 -6.37 16.45 -16.35
CA CYS A 163 -5.19 16.05 -15.61
C CYS A 163 -5.42 14.75 -14.84
N VAL A 164 -4.75 13.68 -15.26
CA VAL A 164 -4.64 12.42 -14.53
C VAL A 164 -3.39 12.46 -13.66
N VAL A 165 -3.56 12.47 -12.34
CA VAL A 165 -2.46 12.63 -11.39
C VAL A 165 -2.09 11.30 -10.73
N TYR A 166 -0.81 10.98 -10.75
CA TYR A 166 -0.21 9.94 -9.93
C TYR A 166 0.80 10.57 -8.96
N ALA A 167 0.67 10.30 -7.67
CA ALA A 167 1.63 10.71 -6.65
C ALA A 167 2.13 9.48 -5.87
N GLY A 168 3.41 9.12 -6.05
CA GLY A 168 3.97 7.95 -5.39
C GLY A 168 5.35 7.53 -5.85
N SER A 169 5.84 6.39 -5.35
CA SER A 169 7.14 5.85 -5.76
C SER A 169 7.11 5.35 -7.20
N ILE A 170 8.22 5.55 -7.92
CA ILE A 170 8.42 5.12 -9.31
C ILE A 170 9.42 3.97 -9.29
N ARG A 171 8.97 2.82 -8.80
CA ARG A 171 9.77 1.61 -8.64
C ARG A 171 9.21 0.48 -9.48
N ARG A 172 10.03 -0.51 -9.76
CA ARG A 172 9.64 -1.72 -10.52
C ARG A 172 8.35 -2.36 -10.02
N VAL A 173 8.16 -2.43 -8.70
CA VAL A 173 6.94 -2.97 -8.08
C VAL A 173 5.68 -2.14 -8.39
N ASN A 174 5.82 -0.87 -8.76
CA ASN A 174 4.71 -0.02 -9.16
C ASN A 174 4.40 -0.14 -10.66
N ASN A 175 5.32 -0.64 -11.48
CA ASN A 175 5.16 -0.91 -12.92
C ASN A 175 4.54 0.26 -13.71
N LEU A 176 5.04 1.49 -13.51
CA LEU A 176 4.52 2.67 -14.21
C LEU A 176 4.75 2.64 -15.73
N GLY A 177 5.51 1.68 -16.22
CA GLY A 177 5.59 1.40 -17.65
C GLY A 177 4.21 1.11 -18.28
N LEU A 178 3.30 0.46 -17.55
CA LEU A 178 1.91 0.25 -18.00
C LEU A 178 1.11 1.56 -18.07
N VAL A 179 1.37 2.51 -17.17
CA VAL A 179 0.75 3.85 -17.22
C VAL A 179 1.22 4.63 -18.45
N VAL A 180 2.52 4.54 -18.78
CA VAL A 180 3.08 5.14 -20.00
C VAL A 180 2.45 4.51 -21.25
N GLU A 181 2.29 3.18 -21.29
CA GLU A 181 1.60 2.51 -22.40
C GLU A 181 0.11 2.90 -22.48
N THR A 182 -0.53 3.11 -21.34
CA THR A 182 -1.92 3.60 -21.30
C THR A 182 -2.03 4.99 -21.88
N ALA A 183 -1.11 5.89 -21.54
CA ALA A 183 -1.09 7.25 -22.05
C ALA A 183 -0.93 7.30 -23.58
N LYS A 184 -0.15 6.39 -24.17
CA LYS A 184 -0.01 6.25 -25.63
C LYS A 184 -1.35 5.95 -26.32
N GLN A 185 -2.28 5.27 -25.66
CA GLN A 185 -3.62 4.98 -26.19
C GLN A 185 -4.58 6.18 -26.09
N LEU A 186 -4.13 7.29 -25.47
CA LEU A 186 -4.93 8.47 -25.17
C LEU A 186 -4.38 9.76 -25.81
N THR A 187 -3.43 9.65 -26.74
CA THR A 187 -2.81 10.80 -27.41
C THR A 187 -3.76 11.57 -28.35
N ASP A 188 -4.88 10.97 -28.70
CA ASP A 188 -5.99 11.58 -29.48
C ASP A 188 -6.95 12.39 -28.61
N THR A 189 -6.69 12.52 -27.31
CA THR A 189 -7.52 13.23 -26.33
C THR A 189 -6.78 14.42 -25.73
N LYS A 190 -7.47 15.21 -24.91
CA LYS A 190 -6.84 16.24 -24.07
C LYS A 190 -6.41 15.72 -22.69
N ILE A 191 -6.27 14.40 -22.51
CA ILE A 191 -5.85 13.78 -21.28
C ILE A 191 -4.32 13.86 -21.15
N ARG A 192 -3.86 14.34 -20.00
CA ARG A 192 -2.43 14.42 -19.65
C ARG A 192 -2.16 13.71 -18.33
N PHE A 193 -1.11 12.90 -18.30
CA PHE A 193 -0.64 12.20 -17.11
C PHE A 193 0.47 13.00 -16.44
N LEU A 194 0.23 13.42 -15.20
CA LEU A 194 1.19 14.14 -14.38
C LEU A 194 1.66 13.22 -13.25
N ILE A 195 2.96 12.89 -13.25
CA ILE A 195 3.53 11.86 -12.37
C ILE A 195 4.50 12.51 -11.39
N TRP A 196 4.06 12.65 -10.12
CA TRP A 196 4.92 13.07 -9.02
C TRP A 196 5.51 11.87 -8.31
N GLY A 197 6.81 11.92 -8.06
CA GLY A 197 7.51 10.90 -7.32
C GLY A 197 8.93 10.68 -7.76
N ASP A 198 9.57 9.67 -7.18
CA ASP A 198 10.93 9.27 -7.48
C ASP A 198 11.11 7.76 -7.27
N GLY A 199 12.13 7.18 -7.86
CA GLY A 199 12.48 5.77 -7.75
C GLY A 199 13.45 5.30 -8.81
N ASP A 200 13.79 4.02 -8.72
CA ASP A 200 14.79 3.36 -9.56
C ASP A 200 14.41 3.26 -11.06
N GLU A 201 13.12 3.36 -11.41
CA GLU A 201 12.66 3.33 -12.80
C GLU A 201 12.41 4.71 -13.41
N ARG A 202 12.46 5.79 -12.63
CA ARG A 202 12.09 7.13 -13.10
C ARG A 202 12.89 7.56 -14.34
N GLN A 203 14.21 7.51 -14.26
CA GLN A 203 15.08 7.98 -15.36
C GLN A 203 14.85 7.19 -16.66
N MET A 204 14.71 5.88 -16.54
CA MET A 204 14.41 5.00 -17.67
C MET A 204 13.07 5.35 -18.32
N LEU A 205 12.02 5.58 -17.53
CA LEU A 205 10.69 5.93 -18.04
C LEU A 205 10.64 7.34 -18.64
N GLU A 206 11.34 8.31 -18.06
CA GLU A 206 11.49 9.66 -18.63
C GLU A 206 12.20 9.61 -19.98
N GLN A 207 13.27 8.79 -20.08
CA GLN A 207 13.99 8.61 -21.34
C GLN A 207 13.09 7.95 -22.39
N ARG A 208 12.36 6.92 -22.00
CA ARG A 208 11.40 6.23 -22.86
C ARG A 208 10.32 7.17 -23.42
N VAL A 209 9.74 8.02 -22.58
CA VAL A 209 8.74 9.01 -22.99
C VAL A 209 9.29 9.97 -24.03
N ARG A 210 10.56 10.40 -23.88
CA ARG A 210 11.24 11.25 -24.88
C ARG A 210 11.50 10.51 -26.18
N ASP A 211 12.09 9.32 -26.12
CA ASP A 211 12.50 8.53 -27.30
C ASP A 211 11.29 8.07 -28.14
N GLU A 212 10.19 7.74 -27.48
CA GLU A 212 8.94 7.35 -28.15
C GLU A 212 8.03 8.55 -28.51
N GLY A 213 8.42 9.78 -28.17
CA GLY A 213 7.67 10.99 -28.48
C GLY A 213 6.25 11.01 -27.87
N ILE A 214 6.10 10.59 -26.61
CA ILE A 214 4.79 10.52 -25.93
C ILE A 214 4.45 11.89 -25.33
N PRO A 215 3.54 12.68 -25.92
CA PRO A 215 3.38 14.10 -25.56
C PRO A 215 2.57 14.32 -24.29
N ASN A 216 1.80 13.33 -23.84
CA ASN A 216 0.81 13.45 -22.80
C ASN A 216 1.24 12.83 -21.45
N VAL A 217 2.55 12.58 -21.25
CA VAL A 217 3.11 12.11 -19.97
C VAL A 217 4.18 13.08 -19.51
N VAL A 218 4.06 13.59 -18.29
CA VAL A 218 5.00 14.52 -17.68
C VAL A 218 5.42 13.99 -16.30
N PHE A 219 6.72 13.72 -16.13
CA PHE A 219 7.32 13.41 -14.84
C PHE A 219 7.70 14.70 -14.11
N LYS A 220 7.07 14.94 -12.97
CA LYS A 220 7.23 16.16 -12.17
C LYS A 220 8.29 16.07 -11.09
N GLY A 221 8.80 14.86 -10.85
CA GLY A 221 9.79 14.63 -9.81
C GLY A 221 9.21 14.54 -8.41
N ARG A 222 10.12 14.48 -7.44
CA ARG A 222 9.76 14.37 -6.03
C ARG A 222 9.39 15.74 -5.46
N VAL A 223 8.29 15.78 -4.67
CA VAL A 223 7.90 16.91 -3.84
C VAL A 223 7.85 16.51 -2.36
N GLU A 224 7.89 17.47 -1.47
CA GLU A 224 7.65 17.21 -0.05
C GLU A 224 6.21 16.80 0.20
N LYS A 225 6.00 15.91 1.18
CA LYS A 225 4.68 15.33 1.47
C LYS A 225 3.60 16.39 1.75
N LYS A 226 3.96 17.53 2.32
CA LYS A 226 3.04 18.64 2.64
C LYS A 226 2.35 19.25 1.41
N TYR A 227 2.94 19.12 0.20
CA TYR A 227 2.35 19.62 -1.05
C TYR A 227 1.39 18.63 -1.73
N ILE A 228 1.43 17.35 -1.34
CA ILE A 228 0.60 16.32 -1.95
C ILE A 228 -0.89 16.63 -1.85
N PRO A 229 -1.44 17.10 -0.70
CA PRO A 229 -2.84 17.49 -0.61
C PRO A 229 -3.27 18.53 -1.64
N SER A 230 -2.45 19.56 -1.89
CA SER A 230 -2.73 20.57 -2.91
C SER A 230 -2.70 20.00 -4.32
N ILE A 231 -1.70 19.17 -4.65
CA ILE A 231 -1.54 18.56 -5.98
C ILE A 231 -2.73 17.66 -6.32
N VAL A 232 -3.07 16.71 -5.44
CA VAL A 232 -4.12 15.72 -5.71
C VAL A 232 -5.52 16.32 -5.70
N SER A 233 -5.72 17.46 -5.02
CA SER A 233 -6.97 18.21 -5.03
C SER A 233 -7.19 19.03 -6.30
N GLN A 234 -6.15 19.28 -7.10
CA GLN A 234 -6.23 19.97 -8.38
C GLN A 234 -6.40 19.00 -9.57
N ALA A 235 -6.24 17.69 -9.34
CA ALA A 235 -6.46 16.69 -10.38
C ALA A 235 -7.92 16.67 -10.87
N ASP A 236 -8.14 16.30 -12.12
CA ASP A 236 -9.46 15.89 -12.61
C ASP A 236 -9.70 14.41 -12.27
N LEU A 237 -8.63 13.61 -12.27
CA LEU A 237 -8.65 12.19 -11.92
C LEU A 237 -7.38 11.81 -11.16
N ASN A 238 -7.51 11.19 -10.00
CA ASN A 238 -6.39 10.59 -9.27
C ASN A 238 -6.21 9.13 -9.67
N LEU A 239 -4.97 8.74 -10.02
CA LEU A 239 -4.65 7.40 -10.51
C LEU A 239 -4.05 6.54 -9.40
N VAL A 240 -4.77 5.52 -8.96
CA VAL A 240 -4.22 4.43 -8.15
C VAL A 240 -3.69 3.36 -9.10
N HIS A 241 -2.37 3.22 -9.15
CA HIS A 241 -1.72 2.21 -9.98
C HIS A 241 -0.77 1.34 -9.16
N TRP A 242 -0.84 0.05 -9.39
CA TRP A 242 -0.01 -0.98 -8.78
C TRP A 242 0.09 -2.17 -9.72
N GLU A 243 1.14 -2.98 -9.58
CA GLU A 243 1.16 -4.27 -10.25
C GLU A 243 0.06 -5.17 -9.70
N HIS A 244 -0.65 -5.87 -10.57
CA HIS A 244 -1.69 -6.80 -10.15
C HIS A 244 -1.08 -8.09 -9.65
N PHE A 245 -1.49 -8.53 -8.45
CA PHE A 245 -1.23 -9.89 -7.96
C PHE A 245 -2.47 -10.46 -7.30
N ASP A 246 -2.51 -11.76 -7.26
CA ASP A 246 -3.62 -12.57 -6.75
C ASP A 246 -4.04 -12.22 -5.31
N LEU A 247 -3.13 -11.69 -4.50
CA LEU A 247 -3.41 -11.25 -3.12
C LEU A 247 -4.42 -10.11 -3.05
N LEU A 248 -4.60 -9.34 -4.12
CA LEU A 248 -5.56 -8.26 -4.16
C LEU A 248 -7.01 -8.74 -4.00
N ARG A 249 -7.29 -10.03 -4.19
CA ARG A 249 -8.61 -10.63 -3.91
C ARG A 249 -9.03 -10.48 -2.45
N PHE A 250 -8.06 -10.36 -1.53
CA PHE A 250 -8.34 -10.08 -0.11
C PHE A 250 -8.51 -8.59 0.21
N GLY A 251 -8.49 -7.73 -0.79
CA GLY A 251 -8.54 -6.28 -0.64
C GLY A 251 -7.15 -5.66 -0.56
N ALA A 252 -7.12 -4.35 -0.45
CA ALA A 252 -5.88 -3.58 -0.38
C ALA A 252 -6.08 -2.27 0.38
N SER A 253 -5.09 -1.89 1.16
CA SER A 253 -5.09 -0.67 1.96
C SER A 253 -3.91 0.22 1.58
N TYR A 254 -4.02 0.89 0.44
CA TYR A 254 -2.97 1.77 -0.08
C TYR A 254 -3.02 3.16 0.58
N ASN A 255 -1.93 3.61 1.20
CA ASN A 255 -1.90 4.92 1.84
C ASN A 255 -2.32 6.07 0.90
N LYS A 256 -1.86 6.05 -0.36
CA LYS A 256 -2.23 7.07 -1.36
C LYS A 256 -3.72 7.12 -1.67
N LEU A 257 -4.43 5.99 -1.57
CA LEU A 257 -5.88 5.94 -1.80
C LEU A 257 -6.62 6.85 -0.83
N PHE A 258 -6.23 6.86 0.44
CA PHE A 258 -6.89 7.69 1.46
C PHE A 258 -6.61 9.18 1.27
N GLU A 259 -5.42 9.56 0.78
CA GLU A 259 -5.11 10.94 0.38
C GLU A 259 -5.95 11.36 -0.85
N TYR A 260 -6.17 10.46 -1.80
CA TYR A 260 -7.02 10.71 -2.96
C TYR A 260 -8.52 10.81 -2.59
N LEU A 261 -8.98 9.99 -1.66
CA LEU A 261 -10.35 10.11 -1.11
C LEU A 261 -10.55 11.45 -0.40
N ALA A 262 -9.57 11.90 0.41
CA ALA A 262 -9.61 13.20 1.06
C ALA A 262 -9.60 14.37 0.08
N ALA A 263 -9.00 14.21 -1.08
CA ALA A 263 -9.01 15.22 -2.14
C ALA A 263 -10.40 15.45 -2.75
N GLY A 264 -11.35 14.51 -2.60
CA GLY A 264 -12.71 14.61 -3.13
C GLY A 264 -12.78 14.62 -4.64
N LYS A 265 -11.79 14.04 -5.33
CA LYS A 265 -11.73 13.94 -6.79
C LYS A 265 -11.96 12.51 -7.24
N PRO A 266 -12.46 12.28 -8.48
CA PRO A 266 -12.60 10.94 -9.02
C PRO A 266 -11.31 10.15 -8.94
N ILE A 267 -11.44 8.83 -8.69
CA ILE A 267 -10.31 7.92 -8.61
C ILE A 267 -10.45 6.83 -9.68
N PHE A 268 -9.40 6.59 -10.43
CA PHE A 268 -9.30 5.41 -11.29
C PHE A 268 -8.26 4.44 -10.72
N CYS A 269 -8.69 3.22 -10.45
CA CYS A 269 -7.84 2.17 -9.93
C CYS A 269 -7.55 1.15 -11.04
N THR A 270 -6.26 0.95 -11.35
CA THR A 270 -5.82 0.02 -12.41
C THR A 270 -5.68 -1.42 -11.93
N VAL A 271 -5.99 -1.70 -10.67
CA VAL A 271 -6.05 -3.05 -10.12
C VAL A 271 -7.50 -3.41 -9.80
N GLN A 272 -7.75 -4.70 -9.66
CA GLN A 272 -9.06 -5.25 -9.31
C GLN A 272 -9.00 -5.82 -7.89
N PRO A 273 -9.22 -5.01 -6.86
CA PRO A 273 -9.25 -5.52 -5.49
C PRO A 273 -10.54 -6.32 -5.26
N GLY A 274 -10.44 -7.40 -4.48
CA GLY A 274 -11.62 -8.19 -4.10
C GLY A 274 -12.66 -7.39 -3.31
N TYR A 275 -12.20 -6.35 -2.59
CA TYR A 275 -13.00 -5.42 -1.81
C TYR A 275 -12.65 -4.00 -2.26
N SER A 276 -13.41 -3.47 -3.21
CA SER A 276 -13.15 -2.15 -3.76
C SER A 276 -13.73 -1.04 -2.89
N ILE A 277 -12.86 -0.24 -2.30
CA ILE A 277 -13.25 1.00 -1.60
C ILE A 277 -13.77 2.03 -2.61
N VAL A 278 -13.18 2.07 -3.81
CA VAL A 278 -13.50 3.07 -4.85
C VAL A 278 -14.90 2.86 -5.39
N GLU A 279 -15.22 1.67 -5.87
CA GLU A 279 -16.55 1.35 -6.41
C GLU A 279 -17.62 1.25 -5.30
N GLY A 280 -17.27 0.65 -4.16
CA GLY A 280 -18.19 0.49 -3.03
C GLY A 280 -18.70 1.81 -2.45
N ASN A 281 -17.95 2.91 -2.64
CA ASN A 281 -18.33 4.25 -2.16
C ASN A 281 -18.61 5.25 -3.29
N ASN A 282 -18.73 4.80 -4.54
CA ASN A 282 -18.99 5.65 -5.70
C ASN A 282 -17.97 6.81 -5.86
N CYS A 283 -16.70 6.58 -5.52
CA CYS A 283 -15.65 7.59 -5.58
C CYS A 283 -14.89 7.57 -6.93
N GLY A 284 -15.24 6.65 -7.81
CA GLY A 284 -14.57 6.46 -9.09
C GLY A 284 -14.82 5.06 -9.66
N SER A 285 -13.83 4.49 -10.32
CA SER A 285 -13.97 3.18 -10.98
C SER A 285 -12.68 2.36 -10.88
N ASP A 286 -12.84 1.06 -10.70
CA ASP A 286 -11.77 0.10 -10.94
C ASP A 286 -11.70 -0.28 -12.43
N THR A 287 -10.53 -0.74 -12.86
CA THR A 287 -10.38 -1.28 -14.22
C THR A 287 -11.19 -2.55 -14.43
N ARG A 288 -11.64 -2.79 -15.68
CA ARG A 288 -12.33 -4.03 -16.05
C ARG A 288 -11.41 -5.09 -16.63
N GLY A 289 -10.17 -4.75 -16.91
CA GLY A 289 -9.12 -5.64 -17.37
C GLY A 289 -7.75 -5.09 -16.98
N LEU A 290 -6.69 -5.83 -17.30
CA LEU A 290 -5.34 -5.54 -16.80
C LEU A 290 -4.37 -5.07 -17.90
N THR A 291 -4.90 -4.73 -19.08
CA THR A 291 -4.09 -4.22 -20.19
C THR A 291 -4.10 -2.69 -20.26
N PRO A 292 -3.09 -2.04 -20.87
CA PRO A 292 -3.10 -0.61 -21.13
C PRO A 292 -4.35 -0.13 -21.87
N LYS A 293 -4.92 -0.97 -22.76
CA LYS A 293 -6.15 -0.67 -23.48
C LYS A 293 -7.37 -0.64 -22.54
N ASP A 294 -7.42 -1.54 -21.57
CA ASP A 294 -8.49 -1.56 -20.56
C ASP A 294 -8.41 -0.32 -19.69
N PHE A 295 -7.19 0.06 -19.27
CA PHE A 295 -6.97 1.26 -18.48
C PHE A 295 -7.37 2.52 -19.25
N ALA A 296 -6.95 2.64 -20.51
CA ALA A 296 -7.34 3.74 -21.37
C ALA A 296 -8.86 3.82 -21.55
N SER A 297 -9.52 2.68 -21.74
CA SER A 297 -10.99 2.62 -21.85
C SER A 297 -11.69 3.04 -20.55
N GLY A 298 -11.12 2.68 -19.39
CA GLY A 298 -11.60 3.10 -18.08
C GLY A 298 -11.48 4.61 -17.88
N ILE A 299 -10.32 5.18 -18.20
CA ILE A 299 -10.06 6.62 -18.07
C ILE A 299 -10.97 7.43 -19.04
N ARG A 300 -11.15 6.97 -20.29
CA ARG A 300 -12.08 7.62 -21.24
C ARG A 300 -13.53 7.69 -20.76
N ARG A 301 -13.98 6.75 -19.93
CA ARG A 301 -15.34 6.78 -19.37
C ARG A 301 -15.52 7.82 -18.27
N ILE A 302 -14.43 8.26 -17.65
CA ILE A 302 -14.43 9.30 -16.61
C ILE A 302 -14.20 10.68 -17.25
N TYR A 303 -13.41 10.72 -18.33
CA TYR A 303 -13.16 11.91 -19.16
C TYR A 303 -14.41 12.41 -19.84
#